data_5e1228b4c04bdae4c00c36c893dde152
#
_entry.id   5e1228b4c04bdae4c00c36c893dde152
#
_cell.length_a   1.000
_cell.length_b   1.000
_cell.length_c   1.000
_cell.angle_alpha   90.00
_cell.angle_beta   90.00
_cell.angle_gamma   90.00
#
_symmetry.space_group_name_H-M   'P 1'
#
loop_
_entity.id
_entity.type
_entity.pdbx_description
1 polymer ?
#
loop_
_entity_poly.entity_id
_entity_poly.type
_entity_poly.pdbx_seq_one_letter_code
_entity_poly.pdbx_strand_id
1 'polypeptide(L)'
;MIHDELKYRILQTLGLTPTIEQEQAVDLFAQFMTDRSEHVVMILRGSAGTGKTTLAAAIVKALVGLQQKLILLAPTGRAAKVFSLYAGHPAYTIHRRIYRQKSAGSLSAFTLNDNLNRDTLFIIDEASMISNQGLGESSFGSGFLLDDLMQFVYNGQNCRMLLIGDKAQLPPVGEEESPALMADVLRGYGMTVYEYDLNQVLRQSEDSGILWNATRIREIGGRWKEESGMIIPLPQIRFEGFPDIQVVPGDELIESLSSSYSRVGMDETMVITRSNKRANIYNQGIRNTILDREEELCRGDLLMIVKNNYFWGQETGVRRQESGNGSKESGGIDFIANGDLAVVQRVRHVHELYGFRFAEVTMLFPDYDDYELTAMVILDTLTSDAPALTREQQEQLFNAVMEDYADIPHKADRIKKLKTDRYFNALQVKFAYAVTCHKAQGGQWSHIYLDQGYMTDDMLTPDYIHWLYTAFTRATEKLFLVNWPQGQILG
;
A
#
# COMPACT_ATOMS: atom_id res chain seq x y z
N MET A 1 -3.65 -30.05 23.72
CA MET A 1 -3.49 -30.95 22.55
C MET A 1 -3.51 -30.23 21.21
N ILE A 2 -4.60 -29.68 20.68
CA ILE A 2 -4.57 -28.96 19.35
C ILE A 2 -3.79 -27.64 19.49
N HIS A 3 -4.05 -26.88 20.52
CA HIS A 3 -3.36 -25.64 20.86
C HIS A 3 -1.83 -25.86 20.93
N ASP A 4 -1.36 -26.82 21.70
CA ASP A 4 0.07 -27.09 21.91
C ASP A 4 0.76 -27.54 20.63
N GLU A 5 0.08 -28.38 19.83
CA GLU A 5 0.59 -28.82 18.54
C GLU A 5 0.73 -27.65 17.55
N LEU A 6 -0.26 -26.76 17.49
CA LEU A 6 -0.22 -25.57 16.63
C LEU A 6 0.93 -24.66 17.04
N LYS A 7 1.04 -24.34 18.34
CA LYS A 7 2.14 -23.55 18.89
C LYS A 7 3.49 -24.17 18.52
N TYR A 8 3.67 -25.45 18.78
CA TYR A 8 4.90 -26.17 18.49
C TYR A 8 5.29 -26.09 17.00
N ARG A 9 4.33 -26.32 16.08
CA ARG A 9 4.58 -26.25 14.64
C ARG A 9 4.98 -24.86 14.17
N ILE A 10 4.31 -23.81 14.68
CA ILE A 10 4.66 -22.43 14.32
C ILE A 10 6.08 -22.11 14.78
N LEU A 11 6.43 -22.45 16.03
CA LEU A 11 7.77 -22.20 16.56
C LEU A 11 8.86 -23.01 15.85
N GLN A 12 8.57 -24.25 15.47
CA GLN A 12 9.49 -25.03 14.62
C GLN A 12 9.69 -24.39 13.23
N THR A 13 8.60 -23.90 12.62
CA THR A 13 8.63 -23.28 11.30
C THR A 13 9.35 -21.94 11.30
N LEU A 14 9.35 -21.23 12.42
CA LEU A 14 10.07 -19.98 12.59
C LEU A 14 11.58 -20.14 12.34
N GLY A 15 12.16 -21.30 12.71
CA GLY A 15 13.55 -21.66 12.41
C GLY A 15 14.62 -20.81 13.12
N LEU A 16 14.21 -19.91 14.00
CA LEU A 16 15.05 -19.02 14.81
C LEU A 16 14.64 -19.17 16.27
N THR A 17 15.52 -18.78 17.19
CA THR A 17 15.13 -18.68 18.61
C THR A 17 14.12 -17.55 18.76
N PRO A 18 12.88 -17.84 19.13
CA PRO A 18 11.87 -16.80 19.29
C PRO A 18 12.19 -15.91 20.49
N THR A 19 11.75 -14.66 20.43
CA THR A 19 11.70 -13.81 21.64
C THR A 19 10.55 -14.26 22.55
N ILE A 20 10.59 -13.82 23.81
CA ILE A 20 9.50 -14.10 24.77
C ILE A 20 8.17 -13.56 24.24
N GLU A 21 8.17 -12.35 23.64
CA GLU A 21 6.98 -11.75 23.06
C GLU A 21 6.46 -12.55 21.85
N GLN A 22 7.35 -13.07 21.00
CA GLN A 22 6.96 -13.91 19.86
C GLN A 22 6.35 -15.25 20.34
N GLU A 23 6.91 -15.87 21.38
CA GLU A 23 6.31 -17.08 21.97
C GLU A 23 4.92 -16.82 22.54
N GLN A 24 4.74 -15.69 23.23
CA GLN A 24 3.44 -15.29 23.79
C GLN A 24 2.43 -14.96 22.69
N ALA A 25 2.87 -14.28 21.63
CA ALA A 25 2.03 -14.01 20.48
C ALA A 25 1.56 -15.30 19.77
N VAL A 26 2.45 -16.30 19.63
CA VAL A 26 2.11 -17.61 19.07
C VAL A 26 1.15 -18.37 19.98
N ASP A 27 1.35 -18.31 21.29
CA ASP A 27 0.45 -18.91 22.27
C ASP A 27 -0.96 -18.33 22.18
N LEU A 28 -1.07 -16.99 22.14
CA LEU A 28 -2.34 -16.28 21.96
C LEU A 28 -2.98 -16.58 20.61
N PHE A 29 -2.17 -16.69 19.55
CA PHE A 29 -2.66 -17.09 18.24
C PHE A 29 -3.24 -18.52 18.25
N ALA A 30 -2.61 -19.44 18.95
CA ALA A 30 -3.14 -20.81 19.10
C ALA A 30 -4.45 -20.82 19.91
N GLN A 31 -4.59 -19.98 20.93
CA GLN A 31 -5.86 -19.77 21.64
C GLN A 31 -6.94 -19.23 20.72
N PHE A 32 -6.64 -18.16 19.97
CA PHE A 32 -7.53 -17.56 18.96
C PHE A 32 -8.00 -18.60 17.93
N MET A 33 -7.13 -19.45 17.42
CA MET A 33 -7.47 -20.49 16.44
C MET A 33 -8.34 -21.59 17.01
N THR A 34 -8.25 -21.87 18.30
CA THR A 34 -9.00 -22.94 18.99
C THR A 34 -10.26 -22.46 19.71
N ASP A 35 -10.49 -21.15 19.77
CA ASP A 35 -11.72 -20.56 20.31
C ASP A 35 -12.93 -21.05 19.51
N ARG A 36 -14.03 -21.38 20.20
CA ARG A 36 -15.27 -21.86 19.58
C ARG A 36 -16.31 -20.79 19.33
N SER A 37 -16.00 -19.53 19.69
CA SER A 37 -16.88 -18.39 19.45
C SER A 37 -17.00 -18.10 17.95
N GLU A 38 -18.17 -17.64 17.51
CA GLU A 38 -18.44 -17.44 16.07
C GLU A 38 -17.73 -16.20 15.50
N HIS A 39 -17.62 -15.14 16.29
CA HIS A 39 -17.10 -13.84 15.85
C HIS A 39 -15.79 -13.50 16.58
N VAL A 40 -14.70 -14.10 16.12
CA VAL A 40 -13.37 -13.95 16.73
C VAL A 40 -12.42 -13.28 15.75
N VAL A 41 -11.71 -12.25 16.20
CA VAL A 41 -10.68 -11.55 15.45
C VAL A 41 -9.42 -11.43 16.29
N MET A 42 -8.25 -11.51 15.66
CA MET A 42 -6.98 -11.24 16.32
C MET A 42 -6.28 -10.05 15.67
N ILE A 43 -5.70 -9.18 16.51
CA ILE A 43 -4.83 -8.08 16.12
C ILE A 43 -3.41 -8.42 16.57
N LEU A 44 -2.48 -8.48 15.64
CA LEU A 44 -1.04 -8.59 15.91
C LEU A 44 -0.36 -7.30 15.50
N ARG A 45 -0.03 -6.46 16.47
CA ARG A 45 0.68 -5.21 16.22
C ARG A 45 2.16 -5.40 16.49
N GLY A 46 2.97 -4.62 15.80
CA GLY A 46 4.40 -4.59 16.08
C GLY A 46 5.09 -3.51 15.26
N SER A 47 6.12 -2.92 15.80
CA SER A 47 6.95 -1.94 15.11
C SER A 47 7.95 -2.59 14.16
N ALA A 48 8.64 -1.76 13.39
CA ALA A 48 9.75 -2.21 12.55
C ALA A 48 10.81 -2.92 13.41
N GLY A 49 11.38 -4.00 12.88
CA GLY A 49 12.42 -4.77 13.56
C GLY A 49 11.95 -5.74 14.66
N THR A 50 10.64 -5.84 14.96
CA THR A 50 10.12 -6.80 15.95
C THR A 50 9.87 -8.21 15.40
N GLY A 51 10.12 -8.43 14.10
CA GLY A 51 9.96 -9.73 13.47
C GLY A 51 8.51 -10.11 13.13
N LYS A 52 7.60 -9.14 13.03
CA LYS A 52 6.20 -9.31 12.59
C LYS A 52 6.07 -10.15 11.33
N THR A 53 6.78 -9.74 10.29
CA THR A 53 6.79 -10.38 8.96
C THR A 53 7.28 -11.82 9.03
N THR A 54 8.35 -12.07 9.78
CA THR A 54 8.91 -13.41 9.99
C THR A 54 7.91 -14.30 10.74
N LEU A 55 7.26 -13.77 11.78
CA LEU A 55 6.24 -14.49 12.54
C LEU A 55 5.01 -14.79 11.69
N ALA A 56 4.53 -13.83 10.89
CA ALA A 56 3.43 -14.02 9.95
C ALA A 56 3.75 -15.12 8.91
N ALA A 57 4.96 -15.10 8.36
CA ALA A 57 5.42 -16.14 7.44
C ALA A 57 5.47 -17.53 8.10
N ALA A 58 5.93 -17.63 9.34
CA ALA A 58 5.97 -18.87 10.09
C ALA A 58 4.56 -19.41 10.37
N ILE A 59 3.62 -18.53 10.75
CA ILE A 59 2.20 -18.88 10.93
C ILE A 59 1.62 -19.42 9.62
N VAL A 60 1.78 -18.70 8.50
CA VAL A 60 1.27 -19.12 7.19
C VAL A 60 1.83 -20.50 6.80
N LYS A 61 3.14 -20.68 6.86
CA LYS A 61 3.80 -21.94 6.48
C LYS A 61 3.35 -23.11 7.36
N ALA A 62 3.22 -22.90 8.67
CA ALA A 62 2.72 -23.93 9.61
C ALA A 62 1.26 -24.32 9.27
N LEU A 63 0.41 -23.34 9.02
CA LEU A 63 -1.00 -23.58 8.67
C LEU A 63 -1.17 -24.29 7.33
N VAL A 64 -0.37 -23.92 6.32
CA VAL A 64 -0.33 -24.63 5.03
C VAL A 64 0.08 -26.08 5.22
N GLY A 65 1.10 -26.34 6.05
CA GLY A 65 1.52 -27.71 6.42
C GLY A 65 0.45 -28.51 7.15
N LEU A 66 -0.47 -27.85 7.87
CA LEU A 66 -1.62 -28.42 8.55
C LEU A 66 -2.87 -28.51 7.64
N GLN A 67 -2.77 -28.13 6.38
CA GLN A 67 -3.88 -28.06 5.42
C GLN A 67 -5.05 -27.15 5.89
N GLN A 68 -4.75 -26.16 6.76
CA GLN A 68 -5.73 -25.15 7.14
C GLN A 68 -5.99 -24.22 5.96
N LYS A 69 -7.26 -24.00 5.64
CA LYS A 69 -7.63 -23.01 4.62
C LYS A 69 -7.29 -21.62 5.08
N LEU A 70 -6.57 -20.89 4.23
CA LEU A 70 -6.19 -19.50 4.50
C LEU A 70 -6.24 -18.66 3.23
N ILE A 71 -6.46 -17.36 3.43
CA ILE A 71 -6.47 -16.34 2.38
C ILE A 71 -5.62 -15.17 2.89
N LEU A 72 -4.58 -14.83 2.13
CA LEU A 72 -3.70 -13.70 2.45
C LEU A 72 -4.17 -12.46 1.71
N LEU A 73 -4.30 -11.35 2.44
CA LEU A 73 -4.76 -10.08 1.89
C LEU A 73 -3.83 -8.94 2.30
N ALA A 74 -3.80 -7.89 1.47
CA ALA A 74 -3.16 -6.62 1.79
C ALA A 74 -3.92 -5.45 1.15
N PRO A 75 -3.74 -4.20 1.63
CA PRO A 75 -4.44 -3.03 1.09
C PRO A 75 -4.06 -2.67 -0.34
N THR A 76 -2.79 -2.88 -0.72
CA THR A 76 -2.23 -2.49 -2.03
C THR A 76 -1.63 -3.68 -2.78
N GLY A 77 -1.47 -3.55 -4.12
CA GLY A 77 -0.84 -4.58 -4.96
C GLY A 77 0.60 -4.88 -4.52
N ARG A 78 1.38 -3.82 -4.24
CA ARG A 78 2.76 -3.96 -3.76
C ARG A 78 2.85 -4.69 -2.41
N ALA A 79 2.01 -4.31 -1.45
CA ALA A 79 1.96 -4.99 -0.15
C ALA A 79 1.55 -6.46 -0.31
N ALA A 80 0.59 -6.78 -1.17
CA ALA A 80 0.19 -8.16 -1.46
C ALA A 80 1.35 -8.97 -2.07
N LYS A 81 2.09 -8.39 -3.02
CA LYS A 81 3.28 -9.03 -3.62
C LYS A 81 4.34 -9.32 -2.57
N VAL A 82 4.70 -8.32 -1.76
CA VAL A 82 5.68 -8.47 -0.67
C VAL A 82 5.22 -9.56 0.30
N PHE A 83 3.94 -9.53 0.71
CA PHE A 83 3.38 -10.55 1.60
C PHE A 83 3.43 -11.96 0.97
N SER A 84 3.09 -12.09 -0.31
CA SER A 84 3.18 -13.37 -1.02
C SER A 84 4.61 -13.94 -1.05
N LEU A 85 5.61 -13.08 -1.28
CA LEU A 85 7.00 -13.49 -1.37
C LEU A 85 7.53 -14.10 -0.05
N TYR A 86 7.36 -13.40 1.07
CA TYR A 86 7.90 -13.92 2.33
C TYR A 86 7.04 -15.00 2.96
N ALA A 87 5.73 -15.00 2.74
CA ALA A 87 4.84 -16.06 3.20
C ALA A 87 4.97 -17.34 2.38
N GLY A 88 5.44 -17.25 1.12
CA GLY A 88 5.49 -18.37 0.18
C GLY A 88 4.11 -18.89 -0.21
N HIS A 89 3.08 -18.02 -0.19
CA HIS A 89 1.69 -18.33 -0.48
C HIS A 89 1.03 -17.14 -1.18
N PRO A 90 0.14 -17.36 -2.18
CA PRO A 90 -0.50 -16.26 -2.90
C PRO A 90 -1.24 -15.29 -1.98
N ALA A 91 -0.99 -13.99 -2.17
CA ALA A 91 -1.71 -12.92 -1.48
C ALA A 91 -2.39 -12.01 -2.51
N TYR A 92 -3.52 -11.43 -2.14
CA TYR A 92 -4.35 -10.60 -3.01
C TYR A 92 -4.63 -9.25 -2.36
N THR A 93 -5.02 -8.24 -3.14
CA THR A 93 -5.54 -7.02 -2.56
C THR A 93 -6.91 -7.27 -1.92
N ILE A 94 -7.20 -6.55 -0.82
CA ILE A 94 -8.51 -6.61 -0.16
C ILE A 94 -9.61 -6.34 -1.18
N HIS A 95 -9.50 -5.28 -1.95
CA HIS A 95 -10.50 -4.88 -2.95
C HIS A 95 -10.78 -5.98 -3.97
N ARG A 96 -9.74 -6.63 -4.50
CA ARG A 96 -9.90 -7.72 -5.48
C ARG A 96 -10.66 -8.92 -4.90
N ARG A 97 -10.54 -9.17 -3.61
CA ARG A 97 -11.13 -10.34 -2.98
C ARG A 97 -12.57 -10.14 -2.50
N ILE A 98 -12.84 -8.96 -1.91
CA ILE A 98 -14.12 -8.73 -1.26
C ILE A 98 -15.18 -8.10 -2.16
N TYR A 99 -14.78 -7.47 -3.28
CA TYR A 99 -15.74 -6.82 -4.18
C TYR A 99 -15.89 -7.57 -5.49
N ARG A 100 -17.12 -7.49 -6.03
CA ARG A 100 -17.44 -7.93 -7.39
C ARG A 100 -18.19 -6.83 -8.13
N GLN A 101 -18.05 -6.77 -9.43
CA GLN A 101 -18.84 -5.88 -10.25
C GLN A 101 -20.28 -6.37 -10.34
N LYS A 102 -21.27 -5.52 -10.16
CA LYS A 102 -22.65 -5.78 -10.56
C LYS A 102 -22.69 -5.93 -12.08
N SER A 103 -23.41 -6.96 -12.56
CA SER A 103 -23.58 -7.32 -13.98
C SER A 103 -23.48 -6.15 -14.98
N ALA A 104 -23.13 -6.44 -16.23
CA ALA A 104 -22.78 -5.52 -17.35
C ALA A 104 -23.69 -4.28 -17.62
N GLY A 105 -24.71 -4.05 -16.83
CA GLY A 105 -25.62 -2.90 -16.93
C GLY A 105 -25.35 -1.75 -15.94
N SER A 106 -24.53 -1.96 -14.89
CA SER A 106 -24.22 -0.91 -13.89
C SER A 106 -22.70 -0.77 -13.71
N LEU A 107 -22.08 -0.05 -14.62
CA LEU A 107 -20.62 0.10 -14.76
C LEU A 107 -19.91 0.88 -13.62
N SER A 108 -20.54 1.22 -12.52
CA SER A 108 -19.94 2.08 -11.52
C SER A 108 -20.11 1.67 -10.06
N ALA A 109 -20.73 0.54 -9.79
CA ALA A 109 -20.86 0.09 -8.40
C ALA A 109 -20.32 -1.31 -8.25
N PHE A 110 -19.18 -1.42 -7.57
CA PHE A 110 -18.74 -2.69 -7.02
C PHE A 110 -19.56 -2.97 -5.77
N THR A 111 -20.10 -4.15 -5.68
CA THR A 111 -20.82 -4.64 -4.50
C THR A 111 -19.95 -5.62 -3.77
N LEU A 112 -20.19 -5.74 -2.49
CA LEU A 112 -19.61 -6.79 -1.70
C LEU A 112 -19.90 -8.15 -2.33
N ASN A 113 -18.88 -8.98 -2.45
CA ASN A 113 -18.99 -10.32 -2.94
C ASN A 113 -19.60 -11.25 -1.85
N ASP A 114 -20.15 -12.38 -2.27
CA ASP A 114 -20.58 -13.39 -1.32
C ASP A 114 -19.34 -14.18 -0.84
N ASN A 115 -19.18 -14.34 0.47
CA ASN A 115 -18.12 -15.16 1.03
C ASN A 115 -18.57 -16.63 1.10
N LEU A 116 -18.16 -17.42 0.12
CA LEU A 116 -18.46 -18.86 0.07
C LEU A 116 -17.42 -19.72 0.81
N ASN A 117 -16.46 -19.08 1.48
CA ASN A 117 -15.41 -19.80 2.20
C ASN A 117 -15.97 -20.39 3.50
N ARG A 118 -15.41 -21.55 3.91
CA ARG A 118 -15.72 -22.25 5.15
C ARG A 118 -14.44 -22.63 5.85
N ASP A 119 -14.43 -22.52 7.19
CA ASP A 119 -13.28 -22.89 8.04
C ASP A 119 -11.99 -22.21 7.57
N THR A 120 -12.08 -20.93 7.20
CA THR A 120 -10.99 -20.19 6.54
C THR A 120 -10.47 -19.06 7.43
N LEU A 121 -9.15 -18.99 7.58
CA LEU A 121 -8.48 -17.86 8.20
C LEU A 121 -8.11 -16.82 7.14
N PHE A 122 -8.56 -15.61 7.30
CA PHE A 122 -8.12 -14.43 6.54
C PHE A 122 -6.98 -13.75 7.29
N ILE A 123 -5.83 -13.61 6.67
CA ILE A 123 -4.68 -12.91 7.25
C ILE A 123 -4.46 -11.64 6.44
N ILE A 124 -4.56 -10.50 7.08
CA ILE A 124 -4.44 -9.19 6.46
C ILE A 124 -3.17 -8.52 6.98
N ASP A 125 -2.19 -8.33 6.09
CA ASP A 125 -0.99 -7.55 6.40
C ASP A 125 -1.18 -6.07 6.05
N GLU A 126 -0.35 -5.19 6.61
CA GLU A 126 -0.44 -3.72 6.49
C GLU A 126 -1.83 -3.18 6.85
N ALA A 127 -2.48 -3.77 7.87
CA ALA A 127 -3.83 -3.38 8.31
C ALA A 127 -3.89 -1.92 8.81
N SER A 128 -2.75 -1.27 9.09
CA SER A 128 -2.65 0.16 9.40
C SER A 128 -3.20 1.07 8.30
N MET A 129 -3.29 0.59 7.07
CA MET A 129 -3.80 1.35 5.92
C MET A 129 -5.32 1.20 5.70
N ILE A 130 -6.00 0.39 6.48
CA ILE A 130 -7.44 0.13 6.30
C ILE A 130 -8.25 1.26 6.94
N SER A 131 -8.90 2.06 6.10
CA SER A 131 -9.76 3.17 6.52
C SER A 131 -11.19 2.71 6.85
N ASN A 132 -11.82 3.45 7.77
CA ASN A 132 -13.26 3.36 8.02
C ASN A 132 -13.96 4.71 7.81
N GLN A 133 -13.36 5.61 7.05
CA GLN A 133 -14.01 6.85 6.60
C GLN A 133 -14.48 6.71 5.15
N GLY A 134 -15.71 7.08 4.89
CA GLY A 134 -16.25 7.19 3.54
C GLY A 134 -15.58 8.33 2.79
N LEU A 135 -14.67 8.03 1.91
CA LEU A 135 -14.02 9.00 1.02
C LEU A 135 -14.97 9.36 -0.15
N GLY A 136 -15.97 10.21 0.11
CA GLY A 136 -16.85 10.76 -0.92
C GLY A 136 -17.65 9.71 -1.72
N GLU A 137 -17.84 9.91 -3.02
CA GLU A 137 -18.51 8.95 -3.92
C GLU A 137 -17.62 7.71 -4.14
N SER A 138 -17.63 6.79 -3.18
CA SER A 138 -16.95 5.51 -3.32
C SER A 138 -17.64 4.65 -4.39
N SER A 139 -16.85 4.15 -5.34
CA SER A 139 -17.33 3.17 -6.32
C SER A 139 -17.44 1.76 -5.73
N PHE A 140 -17.04 1.56 -4.47
CA PHE A 140 -16.97 0.26 -3.80
C PHE A 140 -17.92 0.16 -2.62
N GLY A 141 -18.71 -0.90 -2.59
CA GLY A 141 -19.48 -1.34 -1.44
C GLY A 141 -20.22 -0.23 -0.72
N SER A 142 -20.03 -0.16 0.59
CA SER A 142 -20.56 0.91 1.44
C SER A 142 -19.71 2.21 1.37
N GLY A 143 -18.49 2.13 0.87
CA GLY A 143 -17.48 3.19 0.95
C GLY A 143 -16.62 3.15 2.21
N PHE A 144 -16.93 2.25 3.14
CA PHE A 144 -16.21 2.02 4.40
C PHE A 144 -15.48 0.68 4.31
N LEU A 145 -14.18 0.71 4.04
CA LEU A 145 -13.43 -0.52 3.72
C LEU A 145 -13.39 -1.51 4.88
N LEU A 146 -13.26 -1.02 6.12
CA LEU A 146 -13.26 -1.90 7.30
C LEU A 146 -14.63 -2.56 7.50
N ASP A 147 -15.73 -1.80 7.38
CA ASP A 147 -17.08 -2.35 7.47
C ASP A 147 -17.32 -3.46 6.46
N ASP A 148 -16.97 -3.19 5.19
CA ASP A 148 -17.13 -4.14 4.09
C ASP A 148 -16.26 -5.39 4.30
N LEU A 149 -15.03 -5.23 4.79
CA LEU A 149 -14.14 -6.34 5.10
C LEU A 149 -14.70 -7.22 6.24
N MET A 150 -15.16 -6.58 7.32
CA MET A 150 -15.80 -7.28 8.45
C MET A 150 -17.04 -8.06 7.97
N GLN A 151 -17.92 -7.38 7.24
CA GLN A 151 -19.11 -8.01 6.69
C GLN A 151 -18.76 -9.18 5.77
N PHE A 152 -17.79 -9.02 4.86
CA PHE A 152 -17.39 -10.09 3.96
C PHE A 152 -16.86 -11.30 4.71
N VAL A 153 -15.88 -11.11 5.60
CA VAL A 153 -15.22 -12.24 6.29
C VAL A 153 -16.25 -13.04 7.11
N TYR A 154 -17.07 -12.34 7.91
CA TYR A 154 -17.98 -13.00 8.85
C TYR A 154 -19.32 -13.45 8.25
N ASN A 155 -19.60 -13.13 6.98
CA ASN A 155 -20.63 -13.79 6.21
C ASN A 155 -20.24 -15.23 5.77
N GLY A 156 -18.95 -15.56 5.84
CA GLY A 156 -18.48 -16.93 5.61
C GLY A 156 -18.73 -17.83 6.82
N GLN A 157 -18.80 -19.14 6.58
CA GLN A 157 -19.06 -20.11 7.65
C GLN A 157 -17.76 -20.41 8.42
N ASN A 158 -17.75 -20.15 9.74
CA ASN A 158 -16.59 -20.37 10.62
C ASN A 158 -15.30 -19.74 10.07
N CYS A 159 -15.41 -18.52 9.54
CA CYS A 159 -14.28 -17.73 9.09
C CYS A 159 -13.73 -16.87 10.22
N ARG A 160 -12.42 -16.63 10.21
CA ARG A 160 -11.70 -15.84 11.20
C ARG A 160 -10.80 -14.84 10.51
N MET A 161 -10.38 -13.80 11.23
CA MET A 161 -9.49 -12.78 10.70
C MET A 161 -8.35 -12.49 11.65
N LEU A 162 -7.13 -12.44 11.10
CA LEU A 162 -5.92 -11.94 11.75
C LEU A 162 -5.51 -10.65 11.04
N LEU A 163 -5.47 -9.55 11.77
CA LEU A 163 -5.02 -8.23 11.33
C LEU A 163 -3.60 -8.00 11.81
N ILE A 164 -2.68 -7.74 10.89
CA ILE A 164 -1.27 -7.48 11.19
C ILE A 164 -0.94 -6.05 10.76
N GLY A 165 -0.30 -5.27 11.62
CA GLY A 165 0.04 -3.89 11.29
C GLY A 165 0.94 -3.21 12.32
N ASP A 166 1.19 -1.94 12.10
CA ASP A 166 2.04 -1.10 12.93
C ASP A 166 1.34 0.24 13.22
N LYS A 167 1.01 0.49 14.49
CA LYS A 167 0.36 1.73 14.94
C LYS A 167 1.24 2.98 14.82
N ALA A 168 2.55 2.81 14.72
CA ALA A 168 3.48 3.93 14.58
C ALA A 168 3.58 4.44 13.14
N GLN A 169 3.11 3.66 12.16
CA GLN A 169 3.02 4.10 10.77
C GLN A 169 1.90 5.13 10.59
N LEU A 170 1.94 5.82 9.44
CA LEU A 170 0.88 6.75 9.05
C LEU A 170 -0.49 6.05 9.09
N PRO A 171 -1.46 6.61 9.78
CA PRO A 171 -2.85 6.15 9.69
C PRO A 171 -3.44 6.45 8.31
N PRO A 172 -4.63 5.91 7.98
CA PRO A 172 -5.33 6.27 6.76
C PRO A 172 -5.62 7.78 6.69
N VAL A 173 -5.65 8.32 5.49
CA VAL A 173 -5.90 9.76 5.28
C VAL A 173 -7.22 10.19 5.91
N GLY A 174 -7.16 11.20 6.78
CA GLY A 174 -8.32 11.73 7.49
C GLY A 174 -8.63 11.03 8.82
N GLU A 175 -7.85 10.05 9.23
CA GLU A 175 -7.97 9.36 10.51
C GLU A 175 -6.76 9.63 11.39
N GLU A 176 -6.97 9.77 12.71
CA GLU A 176 -5.89 10.00 13.69
C GLU A 176 -5.18 8.69 14.06
N GLU A 177 -5.89 7.57 13.98
CA GLU A 177 -5.39 6.23 14.25
C GLU A 177 -5.93 5.23 13.21
N SER A 178 -5.30 4.07 13.11
CA SER A 178 -5.73 3.00 12.20
C SER A 178 -6.88 2.20 12.82
N PRO A 179 -8.13 2.34 12.37
CA PRO A 179 -9.30 1.73 13.02
C PRO A 179 -9.23 0.20 13.05
N ALA A 180 -8.65 -0.42 12.02
CA ALA A 180 -8.47 -1.87 11.96
C ALA A 180 -7.50 -2.43 13.03
N LEU A 181 -6.67 -1.58 13.64
CA LEU A 181 -5.74 -1.95 14.72
C LEU A 181 -6.23 -1.55 16.11
N MET A 182 -7.46 -1.04 16.22
CA MET A 182 -8.06 -0.62 17.50
C MET A 182 -9.04 -1.69 17.99
N ALA A 183 -8.72 -2.32 19.13
CA ALA A 183 -9.54 -3.38 19.69
C ALA A 183 -10.98 -2.92 20.00
N ASP A 184 -11.15 -1.67 20.50
CA ASP A 184 -12.47 -1.14 20.84
C ASP A 184 -13.34 -0.92 19.61
N VAL A 185 -12.74 -0.53 18.47
CA VAL A 185 -13.46 -0.44 17.18
C VAL A 185 -13.97 -1.83 16.78
N LEU A 186 -13.13 -2.87 16.88
CA LEU A 186 -13.53 -4.23 16.52
C LEU A 186 -14.54 -4.82 17.51
N ARG A 187 -14.43 -4.50 18.80
CA ARG A 187 -15.47 -4.86 19.81
C ARG A 187 -16.81 -4.22 19.48
N GLY A 188 -16.81 -3.01 18.89
CA GLY A 188 -18.01 -2.32 18.41
C GLY A 188 -18.78 -3.11 17.33
N TYR A 189 -18.11 -3.97 16.56
CA TYR A 189 -18.76 -4.94 15.62
C TYR A 189 -19.26 -6.21 16.31
N GLY A 190 -19.20 -6.30 17.64
CA GLY A 190 -19.58 -7.52 18.38
C GLY A 190 -18.55 -8.63 18.34
N MET A 191 -17.27 -8.32 18.04
CA MET A 191 -16.20 -9.29 17.97
C MET A 191 -15.61 -9.63 19.35
N THR A 192 -15.25 -10.89 19.56
CA THR A 192 -14.27 -11.29 20.57
C THR A 192 -12.88 -11.00 20.03
N VAL A 193 -12.16 -10.05 20.66
CA VAL A 193 -10.89 -9.54 20.16
C VAL A 193 -9.73 -10.11 20.98
N TYR A 194 -8.82 -10.80 20.28
CA TYR A 194 -7.50 -11.15 20.76
C TYR A 194 -6.51 -10.09 20.27
N GLU A 195 -5.65 -9.58 21.12
CA GLU A 195 -4.68 -8.56 20.73
C GLU A 195 -3.32 -8.78 21.37
N TYR A 196 -2.28 -8.59 20.60
CA TYR A 196 -0.89 -8.67 21.05
C TYR A 196 0.00 -7.62 20.41
N ASP A 197 0.86 -7.00 21.21
CA ASP A 197 1.82 -5.99 20.78
C ASP A 197 3.26 -6.54 20.86
N LEU A 198 3.95 -6.63 19.72
CA LEU A 198 5.37 -6.94 19.64
C LEU A 198 6.16 -5.64 19.77
N ASN A 199 6.85 -5.44 20.88
CA ASN A 199 7.63 -4.23 21.18
C ASN A 199 9.13 -4.49 21.16
N GLN A 200 9.55 -5.71 21.42
CA GLN A 200 10.95 -6.09 21.50
C GLN A 200 11.58 -6.10 20.12
N VAL A 201 12.51 -5.16 19.89
CA VAL A 201 13.31 -5.11 18.66
C VAL A 201 14.36 -6.23 18.70
N LEU A 202 14.51 -6.97 17.61
CA LEU A 202 15.44 -8.08 17.53
C LEU A 202 16.89 -7.59 17.61
N ARG A 203 17.79 -8.37 18.26
CA ARG A 203 19.21 -8.00 18.45
C ARG A 203 19.96 -7.72 17.15
N GLN A 204 19.59 -8.36 16.05
CA GLN A 204 20.17 -8.10 14.71
C GLN A 204 19.91 -6.68 14.20
N SER A 205 19.00 -5.94 14.83
CA SER A 205 18.69 -4.55 14.49
C SER A 205 19.53 -3.54 15.29
N GLU A 206 20.33 -3.97 16.25
CA GLU A 206 21.19 -3.06 17.05
C GLU A 206 22.30 -2.42 16.20
N ASP A 207 22.72 -3.08 15.11
CA ASP A 207 23.70 -2.57 14.15
C ASP A 207 23.09 -1.71 13.02
N SER A 208 21.75 -1.56 13.00
CA SER A 208 21.03 -0.79 11.98
C SER A 208 20.67 0.61 12.51
N GLY A 209 21.25 1.62 11.89
CA GLY A 209 20.89 3.03 12.15
C GLY A 209 19.47 3.36 11.73
N ILE A 210 18.95 2.73 10.69
CA ILE A 210 17.55 2.85 10.26
C ILE A 210 16.62 2.43 11.41
N LEU A 211 16.80 1.23 11.95
CA LEU A 211 15.93 0.70 13.01
C LEU A 211 16.17 1.38 14.35
N TRP A 212 17.42 1.75 14.67
CA TRP A 212 17.73 2.51 15.87
C TRP A 212 16.98 3.86 15.89
N ASN A 213 17.09 4.63 14.81
CA ASN A 213 16.40 5.91 14.69
C ASN A 213 14.87 5.75 14.62
N ALA A 214 14.36 4.78 13.87
CA ALA A 214 12.93 4.49 13.82
C ALA A 214 12.35 4.20 15.22
N THR A 215 13.08 3.44 16.06
CA THR A 215 12.69 3.15 17.44
C THR A 215 12.60 4.44 18.25
N ARG A 216 13.59 5.34 18.15
CA ARG A 216 13.59 6.63 18.86
C ARG A 216 12.46 7.55 18.40
N ILE A 217 12.20 7.61 17.09
CA ILE A 217 11.08 8.39 16.52
C ILE A 217 9.75 7.88 17.09
N ARG A 218 9.55 6.55 17.15
CA ARG A 218 8.36 5.92 17.74
C ARG A 218 8.20 6.27 19.22
N GLU A 219 9.28 6.22 20.01
CA GLU A 219 9.25 6.57 21.44
C GLU A 219 8.80 8.02 21.66
N ILE A 220 9.20 8.95 20.78
CA ILE A 220 8.75 10.33 20.80
C ILE A 220 7.23 10.39 20.54
N GLY A 221 6.72 9.67 19.55
CA GLY A 221 5.29 9.59 19.26
C GLY A 221 4.46 9.03 20.40
N GLY A 222 4.97 8.03 21.14
CA GLY A 222 4.33 7.50 22.34
C GLY A 222 4.22 8.54 23.47
N ARG A 223 5.29 9.26 23.77
CA ARG A 223 5.30 10.31 24.80
C ARG A 223 4.34 11.46 24.47
N TRP A 224 4.18 11.79 23.20
CA TRP A 224 3.22 12.82 22.78
C TRP A 224 1.80 12.52 23.19
N LYS A 225 1.41 11.25 23.14
CA LYS A 225 0.07 10.81 23.56
C LYS A 225 -0.12 10.86 25.09
N GLU A 226 0.95 10.63 25.85
CA GLU A 226 0.89 10.57 27.31
C GLU A 226 0.98 11.95 28.00
N GLU A 227 1.73 12.90 27.40
CA GLU A 227 2.03 14.21 27.97
C GLU A 227 1.44 15.35 27.14
N SER A 228 0.11 15.46 27.13
CA SER A 228 -0.58 16.55 26.42
C SER A 228 -0.16 17.93 26.97
N GLY A 229 0.50 18.73 26.13
CA GLY A 229 0.95 20.09 26.44
C GLY A 229 2.47 20.30 26.57
N MET A 230 3.28 19.27 26.41
CA MET A 230 4.74 19.40 26.41
C MET A 230 5.24 19.77 25.01
N ILE A 231 6.22 20.69 24.94
CA ILE A 231 6.93 20.96 23.69
C ILE A 231 7.92 19.82 23.46
N ILE A 232 7.65 18.98 22.50
CA ILE A 232 8.52 17.87 22.12
C ILE A 232 9.52 18.39 21.08
N PRO A 233 10.83 18.20 21.28
CA PRO A 233 11.82 18.65 20.30
C PRO A 233 11.74 17.80 19.03
N LEU A 234 12.17 18.38 17.91
CA LEU A 234 12.36 17.66 16.64
C LEU A 234 13.27 16.44 16.87
N PRO A 235 12.92 15.28 16.28
CA PRO A 235 13.75 14.08 16.38
C PRO A 235 15.17 14.33 15.91
N GLN A 236 16.14 13.97 16.73
CA GLN A 236 17.55 14.00 16.36
C GLN A 236 17.96 12.63 15.83
N ILE A 237 18.60 12.62 14.67
CA ILE A 237 19.00 11.43 13.94
C ILE A 237 20.47 11.12 14.17
N ARG A 238 20.77 9.91 14.55
CA ARG A 238 22.14 9.42 14.74
C ARG A 238 22.62 8.72 13.47
N PHE A 239 23.76 9.15 12.97
CA PHE A 239 24.44 8.58 11.79
C PHE A 239 25.70 7.82 12.19
N GLU A 240 26.39 8.30 13.20
CA GLU A 240 27.69 7.79 13.60
C GLU A 240 27.59 6.33 14.07
N GLY A 241 28.46 5.49 13.52
CA GLY A 241 28.53 4.07 13.81
C GLY A 241 27.58 3.17 12.99
N PHE A 242 26.79 3.75 12.08
CA PHE A 242 25.84 2.99 11.26
C PHE A 242 26.17 3.10 9.77
N PRO A 243 26.37 1.96 9.07
CA PRO A 243 26.68 1.95 7.63
C PRO A 243 25.45 2.09 6.73
N ASP A 244 24.23 1.92 7.27
CA ASP A 244 22.97 1.84 6.54
C ASP A 244 22.21 3.18 6.46
N ILE A 245 22.71 4.24 7.11
CA ILE A 245 22.10 5.57 7.11
C ILE A 245 23.16 6.66 6.91
N GLN A 246 22.89 7.62 6.03
CA GLN A 246 23.79 8.75 5.78
C GLN A 246 23.06 10.01 5.33
N VAL A 247 23.69 11.16 5.50
CA VAL A 247 23.23 12.43 4.92
C VAL A 247 23.79 12.56 3.51
N VAL A 248 22.96 13.04 2.58
CA VAL A 248 23.37 13.38 1.21
C VAL A 248 23.12 14.87 0.99
N PRO A 249 24.17 15.69 0.80
CA PRO A 249 24.04 17.08 0.38
C PRO A 249 23.34 17.18 -0.99
N GLY A 250 22.66 18.30 -1.23
CA GLY A 250 21.89 18.48 -2.47
C GLY A 250 22.74 18.49 -3.74
N ASP A 251 23.98 18.94 -3.66
CA ASP A 251 24.97 18.95 -4.74
C ASP A 251 25.51 17.55 -5.08
N GLU A 252 25.51 16.62 -4.13
CA GLU A 252 25.91 15.21 -4.34
C GLU A 252 24.74 14.29 -4.72
N LEU A 253 23.50 14.78 -4.67
CA LEU A 253 22.30 13.98 -4.82
C LEU A 253 22.21 13.22 -6.16
N ILE A 254 22.55 13.89 -7.26
CA ILE A 254 22.50 13.31 -8.61
C ILE A 254 23.47 12.13 -8.73
N GLU A 255 24.69 12.29 -8.24
CA GLU A 255 25.71 11.24 -8.24
C GLU A 255 25.29 10.07 -7.35
N SER A 256 24.78 10.36 -6.16
CA SER A 256 24.29 9.36 -5.20
C SER A 256 23.12 8.54 -5.76
N LEU A 257 22.13 9.20 -6.39
CA LEU A 257 21.00 8.52 -7.05
C LEU A 257 21.47 7.66 -8.22
N SER A 258 22.37 8.19 -9.07
CA SER A 258 22.94 7.43 -10.21
C SER A 258 23.70 6.18 -9.73
N SER A 259 24.43 6.29 -8.63
CA SER A 259 25.12 5.18 -7.98
C SER A 259 24.13 4.13 -7.47
N SER A 260 23.03 4.57 -6.82
CA SER A 260 21.98 3.66 -6.35
C SER A 260 21.30 2.93 -7.49
N TYR A 261 20.93 3.64 -8.58
CA TYR A 261 20.33 3.02 -9.76
C TYR A 261 21.25 1.99 -10.43
N SER A 262 22.56 2.26 -10.43
CA SER A 262 23.55 1.31 -10.98
C SER A 262 23.75 0.09 -10.08
N ARG A 263 23.58 0.24 -8.76
CA ARG A 263 23.85 -0.80 -7.77
C ARG A 263 22.69 -1.73 -7.51
N VAL A 264 21.49 -1.16 -7.26
CA VAL A 264 20.31 -1.94 -6.87
C VAL A 264 19.16 -1.85 -7.89
N GLY A 265 19.24 -0.94 -8.86
CA GLY A 265 18.19 -0.73 -9.87
C GLY A 265 17.23 0.41 -9.54
N MET A 266 16.50 0.88 -10.55
CA MET A 266 15.50 1.94 -10.40
C MET A 266 14.26 1.47 -9.63
N ASP A 267 13.90 0.21 -9.75
CA ASP A 267 12.78 -0.43 -9.08
C ASP A 267 13.01 -0.65 -7.58
N GLU A 268 14.28 -0.71 -7.17
CA GLU A 268 14.72 -0.85 -5.78
C GLU A 268 15.24 0.46 -5.17
N THR A 269 15.08 1.59 -5.86
CA THR A 269 15.46 2.92 -5.37
C THR A 269 14.28 3.87 -5.42
N MET A 270 13.94 4.53 -4.30
CA MET A 270 12.80 5.43 -4.20
C MET A 270 13.15 6.72 -3.49
N VAL A 271 12.67 7.85 -4.02
CA VAL A 271 12.71 9.14 -3.30
C VAL A 271 11.38 9.36 -2.58
N ILE A 272 11.40 9.60 -1.27
CA ILE A 272 10.21 9.87 -0.46
C ILE A 272 10.17 11.34 -0.05
N THR A 273 9.03 12.00 -0.29
CA THR A 273 8.82 13.41 0.00
C THR A 273 7.54 13.65 0.79
N ARG A 274 7.37 14.92 1.30
CA ARG A 274 6.16 15.32 2.04
C ARG A 274 5.02 15.80 1.14
N SER A 275 5.29 16.18 -0.12
CA SER A 275 4.29 16.75 -1.01
C SER A 275 4.43 16.28 -2.46
N ASN A 276 3.31 16.25 -3.18
CA ASN A 276 3.33 15.96 -4.62
C ASN A 276 4.16 16.95 -5.41
N LYS A 277 4.13 18.24 -5.04
CA LYS A 277 4.94 19.29 -5.68
C LYS A 277 6.43 18.95 -5.59
N ARG A 278 6.90 18.54 -4.40
CA ARG A 278 8.29 18.15 -4.20
C ARG A 278 8.64 16.88 -4.97
N ALA A 279 7.75 15.87 -4.95
CA ALA A 279 7.91 14.66 -5.73
C ALA A 279 8.01 14.95 -7.23
N ASN A 280 7.18 15.86 -7.76
CA ASN A 280 7.25 16.26 -9.18
C ASN A 280 8.61 16.88 -9.54
N ILE A 281 9.19 17.73 -8.68
CA ILE A 281 10.51 18.32 -8.90
C ILE A 281 11.58 17.22 -9.00
N TYR A 282 11.56 16.25 -8.07
CA TYR A 282 12.48 15.10 -8.13
C TYR A 282 12.27 14.25 -9.38
N ASN A 283 11.02 13.93 -9.71
CA ASN A 283 10.68 13.12 -10.88
C ASN A 283 11.21 13.77 -12.17
N GLN A 284 11.03 15.07 -12.33
CA GLN A 284 11.54 15.80 -13.50
C GLN A 284 13.08 15.87 -13.47
N GLY A 285 13.69 16.17 -12.34
CA GLY A 285 15.14 16.20 -12.19
C GLY A 285 15.80 14.85 -12.51
N ILE A 286 15.24 13.75 -12.01
CA ILE A 286 15.72 12.39 -12.28
C ILE A 286 15.59 12.08 -13.77
N ARG A 287 14.44 12.35 -14.38
CA ARG A 287 14.23 12.08 -15.81
C ARG A 287 15.20 12.86 -16.69
N ASN A 288 15.34 14.16 -16.45
CA ASN A 288 16.14 15.02 -17.31
C ASN A 288 17.65 14.84 -17.08
N THR A 289 18.09 14.68 -15.82
CA THR A 289 19.52 14.74 -15.48
C THR A 289 20.16 13.36 -15.38
N ILE A 290 19.42 12.35 -14.90
CA ILE A 290 19.97 11.00 -14.69
C ILE A 290 19.61 10.07 -15.85
N LEU A 291 18.35 10.14 -16.34
CA LEU A 291 17.84 9.21 -17.33
C LEU A 291 17.88 9.76 -18.77
N ASP A 292 18.29 11.03 -18.95
CA ASP A 292 18.37 11.72 -20.26
C ASP A 292 17.07 11.61 -21.05
N ARG A 293 15.92 11.90 -20.39
CA ARG A 293 14.57 11.81 -20.94
C ARG A 293 13.94 13.19 -21.03
N GLU A 294 13.92 13.74 -22.23
CA GLU A 294 13.37 15.07 -22.51
C GLU A 294 11.89 15.04 -22.91
N GLU A 295 11.43 13.96 -23.58
CA GLU A 295 10.04 13.83 -23.99
C GLU A 295 9.09 13.75 -22.79
N GLU A 296 7.84 14.13 -22.97
CA GLU A 296 6.84 14.16 -21.90
C GLU A 296 6.65 12.77 -21.24
N LEU A 297 6.67 11.70 -22.04
CA LEU A 297 6.59 10.32 -21.58
C LEU A 297 7.43 9.42 -22.49
N CYS A 298 8.37 8.67 -21.93
CA CYS A 298 9.31 7.84 -22.66
C CYS A 298 9.14 6.36 -22.33
N ARG A 299 9.59 5.51 -23.24
CA ARG A 299 9.78 4.08 -22.95
C ARG A 299 10.71 3.91 -21.73
N GLY A 300 10.34 3.00 -20.84
CA GLY A 300 11.07 2.73 -19.61
C GLY A 300 10.73 3.69 -18.46
N ASP A 301 9.88 4.70 -18.66
CA ASP A 301 9.40 5.52 -17.55
C ASP A 301 8.66 4.68 -16.52
N LEU A 302 8.94 4.95 -15.25
CA LEU A 302 8.24 4.35 -14.13
C LEU A 302 7.05 5.23 -13.75
N LEU A 303 5.87 4.65 -13.78
CA LEU A 303 4.61 5.32 -13.46
C LEU A 303 3.96 4.70 -12.23
N MET A 304 3.18 5.51 -11.54
CA MET A 304 2.25 5.07 -10.50
C MET A 304 0.84 5.47 -10.90
N ILE A 305 -0.08 4.53 -10.82
CA ILE A 305 -1.51 4.80 -10.97
C ILE A 305 -1.99 5.60 -9.77
N VAL A 306 -2.72 6.70 -9.99
CA VAL A 306 -3.15 7.59 -8.92
C VAL A 306 -4.66 7.60 -8.66
N LYS A 307 -5.40 6.80 -9.43
CA LYS A 307 -6.83 6.58 -9.25
C LYS A 307 -7.20 5.17 -9.67
N ASN A 308 -8.00 4.47 -8.86
CA ASN A 308 -8.52 3.15 -9.22
C ASN A 308 -9.22 3.17 -10.57
N ASN A 309 -8.94 2.17 -11.42
CA ASN A 309 -9.54 2.03 -12.73
C ASN A 309 -10.03 0.60 -12.97
N TYR A 310 -11.30 0.49 -13.35
CA TYR A 310 -12.02 -0.79 -13.51
C TYR A 310 -12.34 -1.11 -14.96
N PHE A 311 -12.15 -0.14 -15.83
CA PHE A 311 -12.47 -0.28 -17.25
C PHE A 311 -11.42 -1.10 -17.98
N TRP A 312 -10.15 -0.70 -17.84
CA TRP A 312 -9.07 -1.31 -18.61
C TRP A 312 -8.72 -2.75 -18.20
N GLY A 313 -8.97 -3.12 -16.95
CA GLY A 313 -8.77 -4.50 -16.49
C GLY A 313 -9.71 -5.50 -17.19
N GLN A 314 -10.86 -5.03 -17.70
CA GLN A 314 -11.88 -5.86 -18.33
C GLN A 314 -11.77 -5.94 -19.86
N GLU A 315 -11.30 -4.91 -20.51
CA GLU A 315 -11.18 -4.88 -22.01
C GLU A 315 -10.18 -5.90 -22.54
N THR A 316 -9.17 -6.25 -21.77
CA THR A 316 -8.15 -7.24 -22.13
C THR A 316 -8.54 -8.68 -21.73
N GLY A 317 -9.73 -8.85 -21.13
CA GLY A 317 -10.19 -10.12 -20.59
C GLY A 317 -10.40 -11.16 -21.69
N VAL A 318 -9.54 -12.15 -21.73
CA VAL A 318 -9.91 -13.48 -22.17
C VAL A 318 -11.07 -13.93 -21.29
N ARG A 319 -12.28 -14.00 -21.85
CA ARG A 319 -13.48 -14.51 -21.17
C ARG A 319 -13.11 -15.81 -20.44
N ARG A 320 -13.16 -15.79 -19.12
CA ARG A 320 -13.14 -17.03 -18.33
C ARG A 320 -14.31 -17.89 -18.78
N GLN A 321 -14.05 -18.94 -19.55
CA GLN A 321 -14.94 -20.09 -19.58
C GLN A 321 -14.81 -20.76 -18.22
N GLU A 322 -15.92 -20.86 -17.49
CA GLU A 322 -16.06 -21.71 -16.33
C GLU A 322 -15.85 -23.16 -16.77
N SER A 323 -14.62 -23.65 -16.74
CA SER A 323 -14.31 -25.07 -16.81
C SER A 323 -13.95 -25.52 -15.40
N GLY A 324 -14.87 -26.24 -14.78
CA GLY A 324 -14.58 -26.98 -13.55
C GLY A 324 -13.45 -27.98 -13.80
N ASN A 325 -12.30 -27.66 -13.25
CA ASN A 325 -11.22 -28.51 -12.75
C ASN A 325 -10.00 -27.66 -12.50
N GLY A 326 -9.45 -27.77 -11.31
CA GLY A 326 -8.33 -26.96 -10.82
C GLY A 326 -7.14 -26.96 -11.77
N SER A 327 -6.95 -25.85 -12.44
CA SER A 327 -5.73 -25.55 -13.19
C SER A 327 -5.55 -24.03 -13.30
N LYS A 328 -4.37 -23.56 -12.85
CA LYS A 328 -3.72 -22.28 -13.04
C LYS A 328 -4.63 -21.11 -13.48
N GLU A 329 -4.93 -20.22 -12.55
CA GLU A 329 -5.50 -18.91 -12.85
C GLU A 329 -4.58 -18.20 -13.84
N SER A 330 -5.03 -18.02 -15.07
CA SER A 330 -4.36 -17.17 -16.04
C SER A 330 -4.42 -15.73 -15.53
N GLY A 331 -3.26 -15.10 -15.33
CA GLY A 331 -3.08 -13.81 -14.68
C GLY A 331 -3.66 -12.63 -15.47
N GLY A 332 -4.94 -12.36 -15.33
CA GLY A 332 -5.56 -11.11 -15.79
C GLY A 332 -5.75 -10.16 -14.61
N ILE A 333 -5.56 -8.86 -14.82
CA ILE A 333 -5.89 -7.82 -13.84
C ILE A 333 -7.38 -7.52 -13.97
N ASP A 334 -8.18 -7.76 -12.92
CA ASP A 334 -9.61 -7.44 -12.92
C ASP A 334 -9.88 -5.93 -12.79
N PHE A 335 -8.97 -5.20 -12.16
CA PHE A 335 -8.95 -3.74 -12.05
C PHE A 335 -7.52 -3.27 -11.74
N ILE A 336 -7.25 -1.99 -11.98
CA ILE A 336 -5.97 -1.34 -11.70
C ILE A 336 -6.15 -0.47 -10.46
N ALA A 337 -5.34 -0.72 -9.43
CA ALA A 337 -5.47 -0.03 -8.15
C ALA A 337 -4.66 1.27 -8.10
N ASN A 338 -5.12 2.22 -7.29
CA ASN A 338 -4.30 3.35 -6.88
C ASN A 338 -3.06 2.85 -6.12
N GLY A 339 -1.88 3.31 -6.53
CA GLY A 339 -0.59 2.87 -5.99
C GLY A 339 0.10 1.77 -6.82
N ASP A 340 -0.58 1.18 -7.81
CA ASP A 340 0.06 0.20 -8.70
C ASP A 340 1.18 0.86 -9.51
N LEU A 341 2.31 0.15 -9.63
CA LEU A 341 3.44 0.58 -10.43
C LEU A 341 3.37 -0.01 -11.83
N ALA A 342 3.76 0.78 -12.82
CA ALA A 342 3.81 0.37 -14.20
C ALA A 342 5.06 0.91 -14.90
N VAL A 343 5.64 0.12 -15.81
CA VAL A 343 6.78 0.52 -16.65
C VAL A 343 6.29 0.73 -18.08
N VAL A 344 6.53 1.92 -18.63
CA VAL A 344 6.15 2.26 -20.00
C VAL A 344 6.94 1.42 -21.01
N GLN A 345 6.23 0.69 -21.86
CA GLN A 345 6.82 -0.06 -22.97
C GLN A 345 6.75 0.69 -24.29
N ARG A 346 5.62 1.42 -24.51
CA ARG A 346 5.38 2.15 -25.75
C ARG A 346 4.39 3.28 -25.53
N VAL A 347 4.61 4.40 -26.20
CA VAL A 347 3.69 5.57 -26.25
C VAL A 347 3.28 5.79 -27.71
N ARG A 348 1.98 5.99 -27.96
CA ARG A 348 1.39 6.25 -29.28
C ARG A 348 0.27 7.26 -29.19
N HIS A 349 -0.09 7.85 -30.34
CA HIS A 349 -1.29 8.65 -30.53
C HIS A 349 -1.46 9.75 -29.46
N VAL A 350 -0.38 10.51 -29.21
CA VAL A 350 -0.46 11.69 -28.35
C VAL A 350 -1.33 12.74 -29.06
N HIS A 351 -2.38 13.20 -28.38
CA HIS A 351 -3.31 14.20 -28.94
C HIS A 351 -4.03 14.94 -27.82
N GLU A 352 -4.59 16.10 -28.16
CA GLU A 352 -5.43 16.89 -27.27
C GLU A 352 -6.90 16.67 -27.58
N LEU A 353 -7.72 16.43 -26.57
CA LEU A 353 -9.17 16.27 -26.66
C LEU A 353 -9.80 16.67 -25.32
N TYR A 354 -10.99 17.32 -25.36
CA TYR A 354 -11.73 17.75 -24.14
C TYR A 354 -10.96 18.71 -23.24
N GLY A 355 -9.90 19.36 -23.76
CA GLY A 355 -9.00 20.21 -22.98
C GLY A 355 -7.98 19.46 -22.13
N PHE A 356 -7.76 18.17 -22.45
CA PHE A 356 -6.72 17.32 -21.85
C PHE A 356 -5.86 16.68 -22.94
N ARG A 357 -4.62 16.36 -22.57
CA ARG A 357 -3.71 15.60 -23.44
C ARG A 357 -3.79 14.12 -23.08
N PHE A 358 -3.97 13.32 -24.11
CA PHE A 358 -4.08 11.88 -24.02
C PHE A 358 -2.98 11.18 -24.80
N ALA A 359 -2.60 10.00 -24.35
CA ALA A 359 -1.75 9.09 -25.10
C ALA A 359 -2.24 7.64 -24.93
N GLU A 360 -2.10 6.84 -25.97
CA GLU A 360 -2.24 5.39 -25.87
C GLU A 360 -0.89 4.82 -25.40
N VAL A 361 -0.86 4.22 -24.21
CA VAL A 361 0.36 3.76 -23.56
C VAL A 361 0.25 2.26 -23.30
N THR A 362 1.26 1.52 -23.80
CA THR A 362 1.48 0.12 -23.40
C THR A 362 2.38 0.11 -22.19
N MET A 363 1.92 -0.50 -21.11
CA MET A 363 2.58 -0.56 -19.81
C MET A 363 2.70 -1.98 -19.31
N LEU A 364 3.78 -2.27 -18.61
CA LEU A 364 4.03 -3.51 -17.91
C LEU A 364 3.82 -3.30 -16.41
N PHE A 365 3.07 -4.17 -15.75
CA PHE A 365 2.78 -4.13 -14.32
C PHE A 365 3.60 -5.20 -13.58
N PRO A 366 4.77 -4.85 -12.98
CA PRO A 366 5.65 -5.85 -12.37
C PRO A 366 5.04 -6.57 -11.16
N ASP A 367 4.12 -5.90 -10.44
CA ASP A 367 3.45 -6.47 -9.26
C ASP A 367 2.36 -7.50 -9.63
N TYR A 368 2.06 -7.66 -10.93
CA TYR A 368 1.09 -8.62 -11.47
C TYR A 368 1.71 -9.55 -12.51
N ASP A 369 2.86 -10.16 -12.18
CA ASP A 369 3.58 -11.11 -13.03
C ASP A 369 3.89 -10.55 -14.44
N ASP A 370 4.35 -9.29 -14.48
CA ASP A 370 4.69 -8.56 -15.70
C ASP A 370 3.52 -8.46 -16.71
N TYR A 371 2.30 -8.33 -16.20
CA TYR A 371 1.13 -8.17 -17.02
C TYR A 371 1.24 -6.93 -17.92
N GLU A 372 1.07 -7.12 -19.23
CA GLU A 372 1.09 -6.05 -20.23
C GLU A 372 -0.31 -5.52 -20.51
N LEU A 373 -0.49 -4.21 -20.43
CA LEU A 373 -1.73 -3.52 -20.70
C LEU A 373 -1.50 -2.34 -21.64
N THR A 374 -2.35 -2.20 -22.65
CA THR A 374 -2.45 -0.97 -23.46
C THR A 374 -3.70 -0.21 -23.07
N ALA A 375 -3.54 1.02 -22.60
CA ALA A 375 -4.62 1.86 -22.11
C ALA A 375 -4.47 3.31 -22.56
N MET A 376 -5.58 4.07 -22.56
CA MET A 376 -5.54 5.53 -22.67
C MET A 376 -5.08 6.13 -21.33
N VAL A 377 -4.17 7.09 -21.38
CA VAL A 377 -3.59 7.78 -20.24
C VAL A 377 -3.79 9.28 -20.38
N ILE A 378 -4.10 9.98 -19.28
CA ILE A 378 -4.15 11.45 -19.22
C ILE A 378 -2.76 11.96 -18.83
N LEU A 379 -2.10 12.66 -19.75
CA LEU A 379 -0.74 13.17 -19.56
C LEU A 379 -0.68 14.35 -18.58
N ASP A 380 -1.75 15.15 -18.48
CA ASP A 380 -1.81 16.31 -17.58
C ASP A 380 -1.67 15.94 -16.10
N THR A 381 -1.94 14.68 -15.73
CA THR A 381 -1.75 14.20 -14.37
C THR A 381 -0.28 13.96 -13.99
N LEU A 382 0.61 13.76 -14.97
CA LEU A 382 2.03 13.44 -14.75
C LEU A 382 2.74 14.48 -13.89
N THR A 383 2.48 15.77 -14.15
CA THR A 383 3.16 16.91 -13.52
C THR A 383 2.27 17.73 -12.60
N SER A 384 0.99 17.38 -12.47
CA SER A 384 0.04 18.07 -11.58
C SER A 384 0.49 17.99 -10.12
N ASP A 385 0.34 19.07 -9.34
CA ASP A 385 0.57 19.07 -7.89
C ASP A 385 -0.58 18.41 -7.12
N ALA A 386 -1.76 18.27 -7.74
CA ALA A 386 -2.88 17.54 -7.17
C ALA A 386 -2.60 16.02 -7.16
N PRO A 387 -3.14 15.24 -6.22
CA PRO A 387 -2.95 13.78 -6.16
C PRO A 387 -3.46 13.05 -7.41
N ALA A 388 -4.53 13.55 -8.03
CA ALA A 388 -5.17 13.08 -9.25
C ALA A 388 -5.84 14.28 -9.93
N LEU A 389 -6.68 14.10 -10.96
CA LEU A 389 -7.51 15.20 -11.50
C LEU A 389 -8.34 15.83 -10.37
N THR A 390 -8.38 17.17 -10.34
CA THR A 390 -9.24 17.90 -9.40
C THR A 390 -10.70 17.64 -9.70
N ARG A 391 -11.59 17.96 -8.77
CA ARG A 391 -13.04 17.82 -8.97
C ARG A 391 -13.51 18.62 -10.19
N GLU A 392 -13.02 19.84 -10.36
CA GLU A 392 -13.34 20.72 -11.49
C GLU A 392 -12.89 20.08 -12.82
N GLN A 393 -11.68 19.53 -12.86
CA GLN A 393 -11.17 18.83 -14.05
C GLN A 393 -11.97 17.55 -14.36
N GLN A 394 -12.40 16.81 -13.31
CA GLN A 394 -13.26 15.63 -13.50
C GLN A 394 -14.64 16.02 -14.04
N GLU A 395 -15.24 17.10 -13.53
CA GLU A 395 -16.52 17.65 -14.03
C GLU A 395 -16.38 18.17 -15.47
N GLN A 396 -15.26 18.83 -15.79
CA GLN A 396 -14.95 19.27 -17.16
C GLN A 396 -14.90 18.06 -18.13
N LEU A 397 -14.13 17.04 -17.79
CA LEU A 397 -14.02 15.82 -18.61
C LEU A 397 -15.38 15.12 -18.77
N PHE A 398 -16.13 14.99 -17.66
CA PHE A 398 -17.47 14.40 -17.67
C PHE A 398 -18.41 15.13 -18.63
N ASN A 399 -18.48 16.45 -18.53
CA ASN A 399 -19.39 17.26 -19.36
C ASN A 399 -18.97 17.21 -20.83
N ALA A 400 -17.70 17.33 -21.13
CA ALA A 400 -17.19 17.31 -22.49
C ALA A 400 -17.44 15.95 -23.19
N VAL A 401 -17.20 14.84 -22.53
CA VAL A 401 -17.52 13.51 -23.10
C VAL A 401 -19.03 13.29 -23.19
N MET A 402 -19.83 13.83 -22.26
CA MET A 402 -21.30 13.74 -22.32
C MET A 402 -21.90 14.51 -23.53
N GLU A 403 -21.22 15.56 -24.02
CA GLU A 403 -21.65 16.28 -25.22
C GLU A 403 -21.55 15.42 -26.47
N ASP A 404 -20.56 14.54 -26.61
CA ASP A 404 -20.43 13.61 -27.72
C ASP A 404 -21.59 12.60 -27.81
N TYR A 405 -22.29 12.38 -26.68
CA TYR A 405 -23.45 11.49 -26.61
C TYR A 405 -24.80 12.26 -26.62
N ALA A 406 -24.81 13.56 -26.99
CA ALA A 406 -26.00 14.41 -26.97
C ALA A 406 -27.15 13.86 -27.85
N ASP A 407 -26.82 13.13 -28.91
CA ASP A 407 -27.81 12.52 -29.84
C ASP A 407 -28.61 11.38 -29.19
N ILE A 408 -28.16 10.82 -28.05
CA ILE A 408 -28.90 9.78 -27.34
C ILE A 408 -30.01 10.44 -26.49
N PRO A 409 -31.30 10.12 -26.74
CA PRO A 409 -32.43 10.84 -26.12
C PRO A 409 -32.45 10.71 -24.58
N HIS A 410 -32.17 9.52 -24.05
CA HIS A 410 -32.29 9.26 -22.60
C HIS A 410 -30.96 9.48 -21.86
N LYS A 411 -30.99 10.32 -20.83
CA LYS A 411 -29.82 10.61 -19.95
C LYS A 411 -29.18 9.36 -19.39
N ALA A 412 -29.99 8.36 -18.99
CA ALA A 412 -29.49 7.10 -18.46
C ALA A 412 -28.63 6.33 -19.48
N ASP A 413 -29.02 6.34 -20.77
CA ASP A 413 -28.27 5.68 -21.84
C ASP A 413 -26.98 6.44 -22.18
N ARG A 414 -27.00 7.79 -22.11
CA ARG A 414 -25.77 8.62 -22.23
C ARG A 414 -24.77 8.27 -21.16
N ILE A 415 -25.21 8.20 -19.89
CA ILE A 415 -24.36 7.82 -18.75
C ILE A 415 -23.81 6.41 -18.95
N LYS A 416 -24.60 5.49 -19.49
CA LYS A 416 -24.13 4.14 -19.79
C LYS A 416 -23.02 4.12 -20.85
N LYS A 417 -23.15 4.95 -21.90
CA LYS A 417 -22.10 5.12 -22.92
C LYS A 417 -20.85 5.78 -22.36
N LEU A 418 -21.00 6.86 -21.60
CA LEU A 418 -19.90 7.54 -20.93
C LEU A 418 -19.05 6.57 -20.09
N LYS A 419 -19.69 5.68 -19.33
CA LYS A 419 -18.99 4.68 -18.50
C LYS A 419 -18.18 3.67 -19.31
N THR A 420 -18.48 3.49 -20.58
CA THR A 420 -17.70 2.64 -21.51
C THR A 420 -16.80 3.44 -22.43
N ASP A 421 -16.71 4.75 -22.22
CA ASP A 421 -15.86 5.62 -23.03
C ASP A 421 -14.39 5.51 -22.58
N ARG A 422 -13.49 5.35 -23.54
CA ARG A 422 -12.06 5.17 -23.29
C ARG A 422 -11.35 6.41 -22.73
N TYR A 423 -11.82 7.60 -23.09
CA TYR A 423 -11.24 8.86 -22.62
C TYR A 423 -11.73 9.21 -21.23
N PHE A 424 -13.02 8.99 -20.96
CA PHE A 424 -13.57 9.15 -19.61
C PHE A 424 -12.89 8.19 -18.59
N ASN A 425 -12.55 6.99 -19.04
CA ASN A 425 -11.86 5.97 -18.24
C ASN A 425 -10.35 5.99 -18.42
N ALA A 426 -9.76 7.04 -19.00
CA ALA A 426 -8.32 7.12 -19.15
C ALA A 426 -7.61 7.05 -17.81
N LEU A 427 -6.48 6.35 -17.77
CA LEU A 427 -5.68 6.19 -16.56
C LEU A 427 -5.08 7.52 -16.11
N GLN A 428 -5.18 7.81 -14.84
CA GLN A 428 -4.50 8.93 -14.20
C GLN A 428 -3.21 8.42 -13.59
N VAL A 429 -2.09 8.99 -13.99
CA VAL A 429 -0.76 8.49 -13.67
C VAL A 429 0.18 9.61 -13.23
N LYS A 430 1.20 9.25 -12.43
CA LYS A 430 2.34 10.11 -12.09
C LYS A 430 3.64 9.36 -12.29
N PHE A 431 4.73 10.08 -12.47
CA PHE A 431 6.05 9.47 -12.39
C PHE A 431 6.29 8.92 -10.98
N ALA A 432 7.00 7.80 -10.89
CA ALA A 432 7.18 7.05 -9.65
C ALA A 432 8.64 6.87 -9.23
N TYR A 433 9.54 7.76 -9.63
CA TYR A 433 10.90 7.83 -9.10
C TYR A 433 10.93 8.52 -7.73
N ALA A 434 10.00 9.44 -7.53
CA ALA A 434 9.75 10.13 -6.27
C ALA A 434 8.25 10.15 -5.96
N VAL A 435 7.90 9.81 -4.74
CA VAL A 435 6.50 9.73 -4.28
C VAL A 435 6.33 10.37 -2.91
N THR A 436 5.09 10.63 -2.51
CA THR A 436 4.80 11.00 -1.12
C THR A 436 4.85 9.77 -0.22
N CYS A 437 5.13 9.97 1.07
CA CYS A 437 5.20 8.88 2.04
C CYS A 437 3.91 8.05 2.11
N HIS A 438 2.72 8.68 1.99
CA HIS A 438 1.45 7.95 1.93
C HIS A 438 1.40 6.96 0.75
N LYS A 439 1.97 7.34 -0.38
CA LYS A 439 2.04 6.45 -1.56
C LYS A 439 3.13 5.40 -1.45
N ALA A 440 4.11 5.59 -0.57
CA ALA A 440 5.15 4.62 -0.26
C ALA A 440 4.71 3.57 0.78
N GLN A 441 3.56 3.75 1.42
CA GLN A 441 3.05 2.77 2.40
C GLN A 441 2.80 1.40 1.74
N GLY A 442 3.11 0.34 2.49
CA GLY A 442 3.03 -1.05 2.00
C GLY A 442 4.14 -1.43 1.02
N GLY A 443 5.00 -0.48 0.60
CA GLY A 443 6.19 -0.73 -0.20
C GLY A 443 7.46 -0.77 0.66
N GLN A 444 8.49 -1.44 0.13
CA GLN A 444 9.85 -1.46 0.67
C GLN A 444 10.83 -1.41 -0.50
N TRP A 445 11.97 -0.78 -0.30
CA TRP A 445 13.02 -0.61 -1.31
C TRP A 445 14.38 -0.75 -0.67
N SER A 446 15.34 -1.24 -1.41
CA SER A 446 16.72 -1.39 -0.96
C SER A 446 17.34 -0.03 -0.61
N HIS A 447 17.13 0.99 -1.45
CA HIS A 447 17.63 2.34 -1.23
C HIS A 447 16.50 3.38 -1.18
N ILE A 448 16.42 4.13 -0.08
CA ILE A 448 15.48 5.25 0.09
C ILE A 448 16.23 6.56 0.21
N TYR A 449 15.81 7.55 -0.56
CA TYR A 449 16.20 8.95 -0.43
C TYR A 449 15.06 9.73 0.22
N LEU A 450 15.27 10.21 1.44
CA LEU A 450 14.23 10.89 2.20
C LEU A 450 14.47 12.39 2.23
N ASP A 451 13.55 13.15 1.65
CA ASP A 451 13.53 14.61 1.71
C ASP A 451 12.32 15.10 2.51
N GLN A 452 12.57 15.56 3.73
CA GLN A 452 11.53 16.17 4.57
C GLN A 452 11.16 17.59 4.15
N GLY A 453 11.98 18.24 3.30
CA GLY A 453 11.83 19.63 2.95
C GLY A 453 12.17 20.56 4.11
N TYR A 454 11.69 21.81 4.01
CA TYR A 454 11.84 22.79 5.08
C TYR A 454 10.92 22.44 6.27
N MET A 455 11.50 22.43 7.48
CA MET A 455 10.82 22.16 8.73
C MET A 455 11.06 23.27 9.74
N THR A 456 10.01 23.70 10.42
CA THR A 456 10.01 24.60 11.56
C THR A 456 9.41 23.88 12.78
N ASP A 457 9.64 24.40 13.99
CA ASP A 457 9.18 23.77 15.22
C ASP A 457 7.64 23.69 15.29
N ASP A 458 6.93 24.65 14.68
CA ASP A 458 5.46 24.66 14.58
C ASP A 458 4.88 23.62 13.61
N MET A 459 5.71 23.04 12.75
CA MET A 459 5.34 21.93 11.86
C MET A 459 5.50 20.56 12.51
N LEU A 460 6.01 20.52 13.74
CA LEU A 460 6.11 19.30 14.51
C LEU A 460 4.73 18.92 15.04
N THR A 461 4.18 17.83 14.51
CA THR A 461 2.86 17.30 14.85
C THR A 461 2.95 15.77 15.02
N PRO A 462 1.97 15.11 15.64
CA PRO A 462 1.90 13.65 15.64
C PRO A 462 1.98 13.06 14.23
N ASP A 463 1.32 13.70 13.26
CA ASP A 463 1.34 13.26 11.85
C ASP A 463 2.75 13.29 11.26
N TYR A 464 3.56 14.30 11.62
CA TYR A 464 4.95 14.35 11.19
C TYR A 464 5.78 13.19 11.78
N ILE A 465 5.55 12.82 13.03
CA ILE A 465 6.23 11.70 13.67
C ILE A 465 5.85 10.38 12.98
N HIS A 466 4.56 10.15 12.72
CA HIS A 466 4.08 9.00 11.95
C HIS A 466 4.66 8.98 10.53
N TRP A 467 4.71 10.16 9.89
CA TRP A 467 5.30 10.33 8.56
C TRP A 467 6.79 9.95 8.55
N LEU A 468 7.56 10.48 9.50
CA LEU A 468 9.00 10.25 9.59
C LEU A 468 9.30 8.78 9.88
N TYR A 469 8.60 8.19 10.84
CA TYR A 469 8.72 6.77 11.17
C TYR A 469 8.39 5.89 9.95
N THR A 470 7.27 6.18 9.29
CA THR A 470 6.86 5.42 8.09
C THR A 470 7.92 5.51 7.00
N ALA A 471 8.43 6.70 6.71
CA ALA A 471 9.45 6.90 5.68
C ALA A 471 10.76 6.16 5.99
N PHE A 472 11.23 6.20 7.24
CA PHE A 472 12.42 5.47 7.69
C PHE A 472 12.29 3.97 7.46
N THR A 473 11.13 3.41 7.81
CA THR A 473 10.87 1.97 7.76
C THR A 473 10.61 1.42 6.35
N ARG A 474 10.70 2.26 5.31
CA ARG A 474 10.61 1.81 3.89
C ARG A 474 11.93 1.30 3.35
N ALA A 475 13.07 1.71 3.94
CA ALA A 475 14.39 1.27 3.52
C ALA A 475 14.72 -0.13 4.10
N THR A 476 15.24 -1.02 3.25
CA THR A 476 15.69 -2.35 3.67
C THR A 476 17.21 -2.48 3.75
N GLU A 477 17.97 -1.69 2.98
CA GLU A 477 19.43 -1.71 2.98
C GLU A 477 20.04 -0.36 3.35
N LYS A 478 19.62 0.73 2.69
CA LYS A 478 20.18 2.07 2.91
C LYS A 478 19.14 3.18 2.92
N LEU A 479 19.33 4.10 3.86
CA LEU A 479 18.56 5.32 3.98
C LEU A 479 19.46 6.54 3.81
N PHE A 480 19.17 7.37 2.81
CA PHE A 480 19.86 8.61 2.49
C PHE A 480 18.97 9.79 2.88
N LEU A 481 19.40 10.61 3.82
CA LEU A 481 18.66 11.81 4.25
C LEU A 481 19.15 13.02 3.45
N VAL A 482 18.29 13.54 2.59
CA VAL A 482 18.65 14.61 1.64
C VAL A 482 18.58 15.98 2.34
N ASN A 483 19.69 16.73 2.30
CA ASN A 483 19.79 18.07 2.90
C ASN A 483 19.29 18.12 4.36
N TRP A 484 19.66 17.12 5.17
CA TRP A 484 19.15 17.03 6.54
C TRP A 484 19.69 18.16 7.41
N PRO A 485 18.83 18.86 8.18
CA PRO A 485 19.25 20.00 8.99
C PRO A 485 20.24 19.62 10.08
N GLN A 486 21.30 20.40 10.28
CA GLN A 486 22.31 20.15 11.32
C GLN A 486 21.71 20.08 12.73
N GLY A 487 20.67 20.88 13.01
CA GLY A 487 19.97 20.87 14.31
C GLY A 487 19.20 19.57 14.59
N GLN A 488 19.04 18.69 13.60
CA GLN A 488 18.40 17.37 13.72
C GLN A 488 19.40 16.22 13.61
N ILE A 489 20.69 16.49 13.71
CA ILE A 489 21.76 15.49 13.72
C ILE A 489 22.23 15.33 15.17
N LEU A 490 22.19 14.11 15.67
CA LEU A 490 22.78 13.75 16.94
C LEU A 490 24.29 13.58 16.74
N GLY A 491 25.08 14.45 17.38
CA GLY A 491 26.54 14.42 17.36
C GLY A 491 27.12 13.36 18.27
#